data_3ecac8b664e2031ef564d8b566b838bf
#
_entry.id   3ecac8b664e2031ef564d8b566b838bf
#
_cell.length_a   1.000
_cell.length_b   1.000
_cell.length_c   1.000
_cell.angle_alpha   90.00
_cell.angle_beta   90.00
_cell.angle_gamma   90.00
#
_symmetry.space_group_name_H-M   'P 1'
#
loop_
_entity.id
_entity.type
_entity.pdbx_description
1 polymer ?
#
loop_
_entity_poly.entity_id
_entity_poly.type
_entity_poly.pdbx_seq_one_letter_code
_entity_poly.pdbx_strand_id
1 'polypeptide(L)'
;LYHGGEVKIVPLRIASDHDVMSPDIDPRGLPVYGFDRYEAGHVKDLWVDRCEMMFRYIEVALHSGDTVLLPMTFSRINRRGVHVSSILASQFANVPKTKSDTQITLLEEEKITAYYGAGTLYALPERQEPLF
;
A
#
# COMPACT_ATOMS: atom_id res chain seq x y z
N LEU A 1 -16.21 -0.61 3.22
CA LEU A 1 -16.62 0.59 2.51
C LEU A 1 -17.49 0.24 1.34
N TYR A 2 -18.72 0.75 1.33
CA TYR A 2 -19.72 0.33 0.35
C TYR A 2 -20.28 1.51 -0.41
N HIS A 3 -20.69 1.23 -1.63
CA HIS A 3 -21.37 2.20 -2.48
C HIS A 3 -22.58 1.48 -3.09
N GLY A 4 -23.78 1.86 -2.66
CA GLY A 4 -25.00 1.22 -3.16
C GLY A 4 -25.08 -0.26 -2.84
N GLY A 5 -24.47 -0.71 -1.74
CA GLY A 5 -24.45 -2.10 -1.35
C GLY A 5 -23.28 -2.89 -1.93
N GLU A 6 -22.49 -2.29 -2.80
CA GLU A 6 -21.34 -2.94 -3.41
C GLU A 6 -20.05 -2.48 -2.75
N VAL A 7 -19.06 -3.37 -2.72
CA VAL A 7 -17.74 -3.03 -2.20
C VAL A 7 -17.05 -2.08 -3.17
N LYS A 8 -16.63 -0.93 -2.65
CA LYS A 8 -16.05 0.12 -3.46
C LYS A 8 -14.59 -0.17 -3.85
N ILE A 9 -13.79 -0.63 -2.90
CA ILE A 9 -12.36 -0.86 -3.10
C ILE A 9 -12.06 -2.33 -3.01
N VAL A 10 -11.52 -2.89 -4.09
CA VAL A 10 -11.25 -4.32 -4.21
C VAL A 10 -9.91 -4.55 -4.92
N PRO A 11 -9.26 -5.71 -4.69
CA PRO A 11 -8.07 -6.05 -5.46
C PRO A 11 -8.43 -6.30 -6.93
N LEU A 12 -7.46 -6.06 -7.82
CA LEU A 12 -7.67 -6.25 -9.26
C LEU A 12 -8.09 -7.66 -9.60
N ARG A 13 -7.60 -8.66 -8.88
CA ARG A 13 -7.98 -10.05 -9.14
C ARG A 13 -9.49 -10.27 -8.99
N ILE A 14 -10.17 -9.38 -8.25
CA ILE A 14 -11.63 -9.42 -8.11
C ILE A 14 -12.30 -8.56 -9.16
N ALA A 15 -11.67 -7.45 -9.54
CA ALA A 15 -12.25 -6.45 -10.45
C ALA A 15 -11.69 -6.59 -11.87
N SER A 16 -11.30 -7.77 -12.27
CA SER A 16 -10.55 -8.01 -13.50
C SER A 16 -11.31 -7.63 -14.78
N ASP A 17 -12.61 -7.50 -14.70
CA ASP A 17 -13.46 -7.17 -15.85
C ASP A 17 -13.72 -5.67 -15.99
N HIS A 18 -13.10 -4.85 -15.16
CA HIS A 18 -13.37 -3.41 -15.16
C HIS A 18 -12.39 -2.65 -16.00
N ASP A 19 -12.90 -1.59 -16.62
CA ASP A 19 -12.10 -0.67 -17.44
C ASP A 19 -11.40 0.32 -16.54
N VAL A 20 -10.38 -0.13 -15.82
CA VAL A 20 -9.59 0.70 -14.95
C VAL A 20 -8.35 1.15 -15.71
N MET A 21 -7.99 2.42 -15.57
CA MET A 21 -6.75 2.92 -16.15
C MET A 21 -5.57 2.15 -15.57
N SER A 22 -4.75 1.59 -16.46
CA SER A 22 -3.53 0.92 -16.05
C SER A 22 -2.51 1.94 -15.58
N PRO A 23 -1.69 1.62 -14.59
CA PRO A 23 -0.58 2.50 -14.25
C PRO A 23 0.43 2.52 -15.40
N ASP A 24 1.19 3.61 -15.50
CA ASP A 24 2.23 3.73 -16.50
C ASP A 24 3.22 2.57 -16.40
N ILE A 25 3.53 2.18 -15.18
CA ILE A 25 4.36 1.03 -14.90
C ILE A 25 3.52 0.08 -14.05
N ASP A 26 3.32 -1.14 -14.51
CA ASP A 26 2.62 -2.14 -13.73
C ASP A 26 3.58 -2.67 -12.67
N PRO A 27 3.34 -2.35 -11.40
CA PRO A 27 4.28 -2.72 -10.34
C PRO A 27 4.14 -4.16 -9.85
N ARG A 28 3.17 -4.93 -10.35
CA ARG A 28 2.97 -6.29 -9.87
C ARG A 28 4.21 -7.14 -10.09
N GLY A 29 4.66 -7.79 -9.03
CA GLY A 29 5.88 -8.60 -9.06
C GLY A 29 7.14 -7.84 -8.69
N LEU A 30 7.10 -6.51 -8.69
CA LEU A 30 8.27 -5.72 -8.36
C LEU A 30 8.53 -5.71 -6.86
N PRO A 31 9.79 -5.51 -6.45
CA PRO A 31 10.11 -5.41 -5.03
C PRO A 31 9.60 -4.12 -4.40
N VAL A 32 9.38 -4.17 -3.09
CA VAL A 32 8.96 -3.03 -2.29
C VAL A 32 10.06 -2.72 -1.29
N TYR A 33 10.52 -1.47 -1.26
CA TYR A 33 11.63 -1.03 -0.42
C TYR A 33 11.14 -0.04 0.62
N GLY A 34 11.68 -0.15 1.84
CA GLY A 34 11.46 0.84 2.88
C GLY A 34 12.39 2.03 2.72
N PHE A 35 12.31 2.95 3.69
CA PHE A 35 13.16 4.13 3.70
C PHE A 35 14.65 3.78 3.74
N ASP A 36 14.99 2.68 4.41
CA ASP A 36 16.36 2.18 4.52
C ASP A 36 16.85 1.48 3.25
N ARG A 37 16.00 1.41 2.23
CA ARG A 37 16.29 0.77 0.93
C ARG A 37 16.41 -0.74 1.01
N TYR A 38 16.10 -1.35 2.13
CA TYR A 38 15.99 -2.80 2.21
C TYR A 38 14.65 -3.25 1.64
N GLU A 39 14.64 -4.44 1.08
CA GLU A 39 13.43 -5.00 0.50
C GLU A 39 12.53 -5.56 1.59
N ALA A 40 11.28 -5.11 1.62
CA ALA A 40 10.28 -5.59 2.57
C ALA A 40 9.51 -6.79 2.00
N GLY A 41 9.36 -6.84 0.71
CA GLY A 41 8.59 -7.86 0.03
C GLY A 41 8.41 -7.51 -1.43
N HIS A 42 7.34 -8.02 -2.04
CA HIS A 42 7.05 -7.71 -3.43
C HIS A 42 5.57 -7.40 -3.61
N VAL A 43 5.26 -6.74 -4.71
CA VAL A 43 3.87 -6.38 -5.02
C VAL A 43 3.11 -7.61 -5.47
N LYS A 44 2.06 -7.94 -4.74
CA LYS A 44 1.21 -9.08 -5.06
C LYS A 44 0.02 -8.68 -5.94
N ASP A 45 -0.57 -7.52 -5.65
CA ASP A 45 -1.74 -7.06 -6.39
C ASP A 45 -1.91 -5.57 -6.17
N LEU A 46 -2.83 -4.98 -6.91
CA LEU A 46 -3.24 -3.59 -6.73
C LEU A 46 -4.71 -3.56 -6.35
N TRP A 47 -5.08 -2.60 -5.53
CA TRP A 47 -6.47 -2.43 -5.12
C TRP A 47 -7.03 -1.18 -5.78
N VAL A 48 -8.19 -1.33 -6.40
CA VAL A 48 -8.81 -0.28 -7.20
C VAL A 48 -10.09 0.22 -6.55
N ASP A 49 -10.28 1.53 -6.62
CA ASP A 49 -11.53 2.18 -6.24
C ASP A 49 -12.45 2.17 -7.47
N ARG A 50 -13.51 1.38 -7.40
CA ARG A 50 -14.43 1.20 -8.53
C ARG A 50 -15.19 2.46 -8.88
N CYS A 51 -15.44 3.31 -7.88
CA CYS A 51 -16.22 4.52 -8.11
C CYS A 51 -15.41 5.60 -8.79
N GLU A 52 -14.14 5.73 -8.39
CA GLU A 52 -13.27 6.77 -8.91
C GLU A 52 -12.33 6.27 -9.98
N MET A 53 -12.36 4.97 -10.25
CA MET A 53 -11.55 4.33 -11.28
C MET A 53 -10.07 4.63 -11.11
N MET A 54 -9.58 4.50 -9.88
CA MET A 54 -8.18 4.78 -9.57
C MET A 54 -7.65 3.75 -8.59
N PHE A 55 -6.33 3.53 -8.64
CA PHE A 55 -5.68 2.63 -7.71
C PHE A 55 -5.53 3.32 -6.35
N ARG A 56 -5.85 2.59 -5.29
CA ARG A 56 -5.81 3.12 -3.92
C ARG A 56 -4.73 2.50 -3.09
N TYR A 57 -4.46 1.21 -3.27
CA TYR A 57 -3.50 0.47 -2.45
C TYR A 57 -2.68 -0.47 -3.28
N ILE A 58 -1.48 -0.72 -2.80
CA ILE A 58 -0.61 -1.79 -3.28
C ILE A 58 -0.65 -2.89 -2.24
N GLU A 59 -0.92 -4.11 -2.67
CA GLU A 59 -0.88 -5.26 -1.78
C GLU A 59 0.52 -5.84 -1.79
N VAL A 60 1.16 -5.85 -0.63
CA VAL A 60 2.56 -6.25 -0.49
C VAL A 60 2.63 -7.62 0.20
N ALA A 61 3.26 -8.57 -0.47
CA ALA A 61 3.56 -9.86 0.14
C ALA A 61 4.93 -9.76 0.81
N LEU A 62 4.95 -9.86 2.13
CA LEU A 62 6.18 -9.76 2.90
C LEU A 62 6.94 -11.07 2.86
N HIS A 63 8.24 -11.01 3.14
CA HIS A 63 9.08 -12.21 3.19
C HIS A 63 8.60 -13.21 4.25
N SER A 64 7.93 -12.71 5.29
CA SER A 64 7.37 -13.58 6.34
C SER A 64 6.16 -14.39 5.86
N GLY A 65 5.59 -14.05 4.72
CA GLY A 65 4.37 -14.67 4.22
C GLY A 65 3.10 -13.87 4.50
N ASP A 66 3.20 -12.86 5.37
CA ASP A 66 2.07 -11.96 5.62
C ASP A 66 1.85 -11.03 4.45
N THR A 67 0.63 -10.52 4.33
CA THR A 67 0.27 -9.55 3.32
C THR A 67 -0.22 -8.28 4.01
N VAL A 68 0.26 -7.13 3.54
CA VAL A 68 -0.16 -5.83 4.07
C VAL A 68 -0.50 -4.91 2.93
N LEU A 69 -1.27 -3.87 3.21
CA LEU A 69 -1.64 -2.87 2.21
C LEU A 69 -0.79 -1.61 2.38
N LEU A 70 -0.41 -1.04 1.26
CA LEU A 70 0.36 0.20 1.19
C LEU A 70 -0.46 1.22 0.41
N PRO A 71 -0.86 2.34 1.03
CA PRO A 71 -1.59 3.36 0.28
C PRO A 71 -0.74 3.93 -0.85
N MET A 72 -1.36 4.14 -1.99
CA MET A 72 -0.65 4.70 -3.15
C MET A 72 0.02 6.03 -2.81
N THR A 73 -0.58 6.81 -1.93
CA THR A 73 -0.07 8.13 -1.55
C THR A 73 1.28 8.07 -0.82
N PHE A 74 1.63 6.91 -0.26
CA PHE A 74 2.91 6.73 0.42
C PHE A 74 3.93 5.99 -0.44
N SER A 75 3.62 5.73 -1.71
CA SER A 75 4.49 4.96 -2.57
C SER A 75 5.00 5.82 -3.73
N ARG A 76 6.19 5.48 -4.21
CA ARG A 76 6.72 5.99 -5.46
C ARG A 76 7.15 4.80 -6.29
N ILE A 77 6.65 4.71 -7.52
CA ILE A 77 6.85 3.55 -8.37
C ILE A 77 7.79 3.92 -9.51
N ASN A 78 8.80 3.10 -9.72
CA ASN A 78 9.64 3.18 -10.91
C ASN A 78 9.98 1.76 -11.37
N ARG A 79 10.82 1.64 -12.38
CA ARG A 79 11.14 0.32 -12.94
C ARG A 79 11.89 -0.59 -11.98
N ARG A 80 12.54 -0.03 -10.97
CA ARG A 80 13.28 -0.81 -9.97
C ARG A 80 12.37 -1.37 -8.91
N GLY A 81 11.22 -0.76 -8.69
CA GLY A 81 10.28 -1.21 -7.70
C GLY A 81 9.45 -0.11 -7.10
N VAL A 82 8.88 -0.41 -5.95
CA VAL A 82 8.04 0.50 -5.18
C VAL A 82 8.85 0.99 -4.00
N HIS A 83 8.92 2.30 -3.84
CA HIS A 83 9.74 2.93 -2.80
C HIS A 83 8.84 3.63 -1.79
N VAL A 84 9.05 3.31 -0.52
CA VAL A 84 8.28 3.89 0.59
C VAL A 84 9.25 4.64 1.49
N SER A 85 9.03 5.95 1.64
CA SER A 85 9.95 6.77 2.43
C SER A 85 9.45 7.02 3.85
N SER A 86 8.28 6.53 4.20
CA SER A 86 7.70 6.80 5.52
C SER A 86 8.10 5.77 6.57
N ILE A 87 8.37 4.52 6.19
CA ILE A 87 8.73 3.48 7.17
C ILE A 87 9.90 2.66 6.67
N LEU A 88 10.54 1.96 7.60
CA LEU A 88 11.63 1.04 7.31
C LEU A 88 11.07 -0.30 6.82
N ALA A 89 11.90 -1.07 6.12
CA ALA A 89 11.48 -2.39 5.64
C ALA A 89 10.96 -3.27 6.78
N SER A 90 11.64 -3.27 7.92
CA SER A 90 11.23 -4.09 9.06
C SER A 90 9.90 -3.65 9.67
N GLN A 91 9.49 -2.42 9.43
CA GLN A 91 8.25 -1.89 10.01
C GLN A 91 7.00 -2.30 9.24
N PHE A 92 7.17 -2.85 8.04
CA PHE A 92 6.02 -3.35 7.28
C PHE A 92 5.30 -4.48 8.00
N ALA A 93 6.00 -5.24 8.81
CA ALA A 93 5.39 -6.35 9.55
C ALA A 93 4.31 -5.89 10.53
N ASN A 94 4.36 -4.63 10.95
CA ASN A 94 3.44 -4.09 11.94
C ASN A 94 2.32 -3.24 11.33
N VAL A 95 2.24 -3.18 10.01
CA VAL A 95 1.14 -2.47 9.35
C VAL A 95 -0.17 -3.16 9.74
N PRO A 96 -1.19 -2.40 10.18
CA PRO A 96 -2.49 -2.99 10.51
C PRO A 96 -3.04 -3.79 9.34
N LYS A 97 -3.55 -4.98 9.63
CA LYS A 97 -4.06 -5.88 8.61
C LYS A 97 -5.56 -5.74 8.46
N THR A 98 -6.07 -6.09 7.27
CA THR A 98 -7.50 -6.14 7.04
C THR A 98 -8.03 -7.50 7.48
N LYS A 99 -9.31 -7.54 7.87
CA LYS A 99 -9.96 -8.81 8.21
C LYS A 99 -10.19 -9.67 6.98
N SER A 100 -10.48 -9.04 5.87
CA SER A 100 -10.74 -9.71 4.60
C SER A 100 -9.56 -9.51 3.66
N ASP A 101 -9.31 -10.50 2.80
CA ASP A 101 -8.29 -10.37 1.77
C ASP A 101 -8.82 -9.76 0.48
N THR A 102 -10.11 -9.39 0.44
CA THR A 102 -10.73 -8.81 -0.74
C THR A 102 -11.51 -7.53 -0.46
N GLN A 103 -11.58 -7.10 0.80
CA GLN A 103 -12.34 -5.92 1.19
C GLN A 103 -11.60 -5.14 2.26
N ILE A 104 -11.84 -3.84 2.30
CA ILE A 104 -11.27 -2.98 3.33
C ILE A 104 -12.38 -2.08 3.86
N THR A 105 -12.43 -1.92 5.18
CA THR A 105 -13.38 -1.01 5.83
C THR A 105 -12.77 0.37 5.95
N LEU A 106 -13.63 1.36 6.15
CA LEU A 106 -13.16 2.74 6.37
C LEU A 106 -12.24 2.83 7.58
N LEU A 107 -12.58 2.15 8.66
CA LEU A 107 -11.74 2.15 9.86
C LEU A 107 -10.38 1.53 9.58
N GLU A 108 -10.33 0.46 8.80
CA GLU A 108 -9.07 -0.16 8.41
C GLU A 108 -8.24 0.78 7.56
N GLU A 109 -8.88 1.51 6.63
CA GLU A 109 -8.17 2.51 5.83
C GLU A 109 -7.54 3.59 6.71
N GLU A 110 -8.30 4.06 7.71
CA GLU A 110 -7.79 5.08 8.62
C GLU A 110 -6.60 4.59 9.42
N LYS A 111 -6.68 3.37 9.94
CA LYS A 111 -5.58 2.79 10.73
C LYS A 111 -4.33 2.60 9.89
N ILE A 112 -4.48 2.10 8.68
CA ILE A 112 -3.36 1.88 7.79
C ILE A 112 -2.70 3.21 7.43
N THR A 113 -3.50 4.19 7.02
CA THR A 113 -2.98 5.51 6.66
C THR A 113 -2.26 6.15 7.83
N ALA A 114 -2.84 6.05 9.02
CA ALA A 114 -2.22 6.61 10.22
C ALA A 114 -0.88 5.96 10.54
N TYR A 115 -0.77 4.65 10.31
CA TYR A 115 0.48 3.94 10.57
C TYR A 115 1.61 4.49 9.69
N TYR A 116 1.38 4.59 8.39
CA TYR A 116 2.39 5.11 7.47
C TYR A 116 2.68 6.59 7.73
N GLY A 117 1.66 7.36 8.05
CA GLY A 117 1.83 8.78 8.35
C GLY A 117 2.66 9.02 9.60
N ALA A 118 2.43 8.21 10.64
CA ALA A 118 3.22 8.32 11.87
C ALA A 118 4.68 7.97 11.62
N GLY A 119 4.93 6.97 10.76
CA GLY A 119 6.28 6.59 10.41
C GLY A 119 7.08 7.72 9.79
N THR A 120 6.41 8.60 9.06
CA THR A 120 7.06 9.76 8.45
C THR A 120 7.74 10.63 9.51
N LEU A 121 7.17 10.73 10.71
CA LEU A 121 7.70 11.59 11.76
C LEU A 121 8.71 10.89 12.66
N TYR A 122 8.58 9.56 12.85
CA TYR A 122 9.31 8.89 13.93
C TYR A 122 10.13 7.68 13.51
N ALA A 123 10.21 7.39 12.23
CA ALA A 123 10.88 6.16 11.78
C ALA A 123 12.36 6.13 12.10
N LEU A 124 13.07 7.26 11.94
CA LEU A 124 14.50 7.36 12.16
C LEU A 124 14.82 8.69 12.84
N PRO A 125 15.89 8.75 13.65
CA PRO A 125 16.28 10.03 14.26
C PRO A 125 16.56 11.13 13.24
N GLU A 126 17.14 10.81 12.09
CA GLU A 126 17.43 11.79 11.05
C GLU A 126 16.18 12.46 10.53
N ARG A 127 15.03 11.76 10.63
CA ARG A 127 13.76 12.30 10.16
C ARG A 127 13.08 13.19 11.18
N GLN A 128 13.63 13.24 12.39
CA GLN A 128 13.12 14.09 13.46
C GLN A 128 13.88 15.42 13.54
N GLU A 129 14.86 15.58 12.69
CA GLU A 129 15.63 16.83 12.66
C GLU A 129 14.75 17.97 12.14
N PRO A 130 15.07 19.20 12.53
CA PRO A 130 14.38 20.36 11.96
C PRO A 130 14.47 20.33 10.45
N LEU A 131 13.42 20.79 9.79
CA LEU A 131 13.37 20.77 8.34
C LEU A 131 14.08 21.97 7.71
N PHE A 132 14.88 22.61 8.47
CA PHE A 132 15.55 23.86 8.04
C PHE A 132 16.81 24.11 8.85
#